data_0247c02d53a09ea654dbe6213f5f49c4
#
_entry.id   0247c02d53a09ea654dbe6213f5f49c4
#
_cell.length_a   1.000
_cell.length_b   1.000
_cell.length_c   1.000
_cell.angle_alpha   90.00
_cell.angle_beta   90.00
_cell.angle_gamma   90.00
#
_symmetry.space_group_name_H-M   'P 1'
#
loop_
_entity.id
_entity.type
_entity.pdbx_description
1 polymer ?
#
loop_
_entity_poly.entity_id
_entity_poly.type
_entity_poly.pdbx_seq_one_letter_code
_entity_poly.pdbx_strand_id
1 'polypeptide(L)'
;TLHLSSAASDVYKRQVIADGGIRFSGDIAKAIAAGADSVMLGSLFAGTEEAPGKVELFQGRSFKTYRGMGSIGAMTEREDANRYMQEDVAADKLVPEGIEGRVPYKGLVLNVVNQLIGGLRQSMGYIGCKNISEMHKKSQFVEITNAGMTESHVHDVMITKEAPNYQRS
;
A
#
# COMPACT_ATOMS: atom_id res chain seq x y z
N THR A 1 2.55 -4.73 20.82
CA THR A 1 2.01 -5.85 19.99
C THR A 1 2.90 -6.19 18.79
N LEU A 2 3.83 -5.34 18.41
CA LEU A 2 4.78 -5.57 17.30
C LEU A 2 5.92 -6.56 17.63
N HIS A 3 6.10 -6.91 18.89
CA HIS A 3 7.20 -7.79 19.33
C HIS A 3 7.05 -9.26 18.97
N LEU A 4 5.85 -9.76 18.73
CA LEU A 4 5.63 -11.19 18.47
C LEU A 4 6.09 -11.62 17.07
N SER A 5 5.91 -10.79 16.05
CA SER A 5 6.37 -11.07 14.69
C SER A 5 7.89 -11.00 14.57
N SER A 6 8.53 -10.05 15.27
CA SER A 6 9.98 -9.89 15.31
C SER A 6 10.68 -11.11 15.95
N ALA A 7 10.16 -11.61 17.07
CA ALA A 7 10.72 -12.78 17.73
C ALA A 7 10.63 -14.06 16.87
N ALA A 8 9.51 -14.25 16.15
CA ALA A 8 9.37 -15.41 15.26
C ALA A 8 10.28 -15.31 14.03
N SER A 9 10.52 -14.12 13.52
CA SER A 9 11.42 -13.86 12.39
C SER A 9 12.88 -14.16 12.75
N ASP A 10 13.32 -13.79 13.95
CA ASP A 10 14.70 -13.93 14.39
C ASP A 10 15.10 -15.40 14.56
N VAL A 11 14.21 -16.22 15.13
CA VAL A 11 14.46 -17.66 15.36
C VAL A 11 14.64 -18.45 14.06
N TYR A 12 13.95 -18.07 12.98
CA TYR A 12 13.93 -18.83 11.71
C TYR A 12 14.56 -18.10 10.52
N LYS A 13 15.14 -16.93 10.72
CA LYS A 13 15.66 -16.06 9.63
C LYS A 13 14.63 -15.82 8.53
N ARG A 14 13.36 -15.69 8.91
CA ARG A 14 12.28 -15.39 7.97
C ARG A 14 12.18 -13.90 7.77
N GLN A 15 11.78 -13.51 6.56
CA GLN A 15 11.49 -12.13 6.23
C GLN A 15 10.06 -11.76 6.62
N VAL A 16 9.87 -10.50 7.00
CA VAL A 16 8.55 -9.94 7.35
C VAL A 16 8.06 -9.06 6.19
N ILE A 17 6.86 -9.34 5.72
CA ILE A 17 6.15 -8.52 4.73
C ILE A 17 5.08 -7.72 5.47
N ALA A 18 5.16 -6.39 5.43
CA ALA A 18 4.10 -5.53 5.95
C ALA A 18 2.99 -5.40 4.90
N ASP A 19 1.83 -5.98 5.20
CA ASP A 19 0.67 -6.00 4.32
C ASP A 19 -0.43 -5.05 4.82
N GLY A 20 -0.91 -4.19 3.91
CA GLY A 20 -1.99 -3.26 4.17
C GLY A 20 -1.57 -1.91 4.76
N GLY A 21 -2.44 -0.93 4.60
CA GLY A 21 -2.30 0.41 5.20
C GLY A 21 -1.31 1.37 4.53
N ILE A 22 -0.56 0.94 3.52
CA ILE A 22 0.40 1.79 2.82
C ILE A 22 -0.32 2.71 1.82
N ARG A 23 -0.28 4.01 2.08
CA ARG A 23 -0.86 5.05 1.23
C ARG A 23 0.18 6.01 0.66
N PHE A 24 1.26 6.23 1.39
CA PHE A 24 2.33 7.17 1.05
C PHE A 24 3.71 6.53 1.24
N SER A 25 4.73 7.12 0.65
CA SER A 25 6.12 6.66 0.83
C SER A 25 6.58 6.68 2.29
N GLY A 26 6.07 7.60 3.10
CA GLY A 26 6.33 7.65 4.53
C GLY A 26 5.81 6.43 5.29
N ASP A 27 4.72 5.81 4.85
CA ASP A 27 4.20 4.58 5.46
C ASP A 27 5.14 3.40 5.20
N ILE A 28 5.75 3.34 4.02
CA ILE A 28 6.81 2.37 3.70
C ILE A 28 7.99 2.55 4.65
N ALA A 29 8.45 3.79 4.82
CA ALA A 29 9.55 4.09 5.74
C ALA A 29 9.24 3.65 7.18
N LYS A 30 8.02 3.89 7.65
CA LYS A 30 7.57 3.43 8.99
C LYS A 30 7.52 1.91 9.09
N ALA A 31 7.00 1.22 8.08
CA ALA A 31 6.92 -0.24 8.06
C ALA A 31 8.33 -0.86 8.11
N ILE A 32 9.25 -0.37 7.28
CA ILE A 32 10.65 -0.82 7.28
C ILE A 32 11.33 -0.50 8.62
N ALA A 33 11.15 0.73 9.14
CA ALA A 33 11.70 1.10 10.46
C ALA A 33 11.17 0.20 11.60
N ALA A 34 9.93 -0.29 11.48
CA ALA A 34 9.33 -1.22 12.43
C ALA A 34 9.84 -2.67 12.29
N GLY A 35 10.69 -2.96 11.32
CA GLY A 35 11.31 -4.27 11.13
C GLY A 35 10.78 -5.08 9.94
N ALA A 36 9.96 -4.50 9.06
CA ALA A 36 9.59 -5.16 7.82
C ALA A 36 10.75 -5.16 6.81
N ASP A 37 10.94 -6.29 6.12
CA ASP A 37 11.92 -6.42 5.04
C ASP A 37 11.35 -5.94 3.70
N SER A 38 10.03 -6.03 3.54
CA SER A 38 9.30 -5.59 2.36
C SER A 38 7.88 -5.17 2.72
N VAL A 39 7.21 -4.54 1.76
CA VAL A 39 5.81 -4.09 1.91
C VAL A 39 4.96 -4.63 0.78
N MET A 40 3.69 -4.95 1.08
CA MET A 40 2.70 -5.30 0.06
C MET A 40 1.84 -4.07 -0.27
N LEU A 41 1.71 -3.80 -1.56
CA LEU A 41 0.99 -2.64 -2.08
C LEU A 41 -0.21 -3.09 -2.91
N GLY A 42 -1.41 -2.72 -2.51
CA GLY A 42 -2.64 -2.98 -3.24
C GLY A 42 -3.07 -1.78 -4.09
N SER A 43 -3.82 -0.86 -3.50
CA SER A 43 -4.43 0.28 -4.19
C SER A 43 -3.44 1.23 -4.90
N LEU A 44 -2.20 1.29 -4.43
CA LEU A 44 -1.16 2.11 -5.07
C LEU A 44 -0.80 1.57 -6.45
N PHE A 45 -0.80 0.27 -6.64
CA PHE A 45 -0.51 -0.36 -7.92
C PHE A 45 -1.75 -0.66 -8.76
N ALA A 46 -2.91 -0.83 -8.15
CA ALA A 46 -4.15 -1.18 -8.85
C ALA A 46 -4.54 -0.16 -9.94
N GLY A 47 -4.15 1.12 -9.78
CA GLY A 47 -4.40 2.18 -10.76
C GLY A 47 -3.34 2.33 -11.85
N THR A 48 -2.29 1.52 -11.85
CA THR A 48 -1.20 1.63 -12.83
C THR A 48 -1.58 1.02 -14.19
N GLU A 49 -0.86 1.43 -15.24
CA GLU A 49 -1.09 0.93 -16.60
C GLU A 49 -0.95 -0.58 -16.67
N GLU A 50 0.06 -1.12 -15.99
CA GLU A 50 0.43 -2.53 -16.02
C GLU A 50 -0.48 -3.42 -15.16
N ALA A 51 -1.27 -2.84 -14.25
CA ALA A 51 -2.23 -3.60 -13.46
C ALA A 51 -3.38 -4.10 -14.36
N PRO A 52 -3.96 -5.27 -14.09
CA PRO A 52 -5.15 -5.74 -14.81
C PRO A 52 -6.32 -4.76 -14.64
N GLY A 53 -7.29 -4.85 -15.54
CA GLY A 53 -8.47 -3.97 -15.57
C GLY A 53 -8.43 -2.98 -16.72
N LYS A 54 -9.60 -2.42 -17.04
CA LYS A 54 -9.78 -1.46 -18.14
C LYS A 54 -9.71 -0.04 -17.64
N VAL A 55 -9.15 0.86 -18.46
CA VAL A 55 -9.22 2.30 -18.22
C VAL A 55 -10.59 2.82 -18.65
N GLU A 56 -11.27 3.51 -17.76
CA GLU A 56 -12.60 4.10 -17.97
C GLU A 56 -12.57 5.60 -17.68
N LEU A 57 -13.30 6.37 -18.48
CA LEU A 57 -13.53 7.78 -18.22
C LEU A 57 -14.79 7.94 -17.37
N PHE A 58 -14.66 8.54 -16.20
CA PHE A 58 -15.78 8.83 -15.31
C PHE A 58 -15.67 10.24 -14.74
N GLN A 59 -16.72 11.06 -14.93
CA GLN A 59 -16.75 12.46 -14.48
C GLN A 59 -15.53 13.28 -14.92
N GLY A 60 -15.07 13.08 -16.19
CA GLY A 60 -13.92 13.79 -16.75
C GLY A 60 -12.56 13.34 -16.23
N ARG A 61 -12.48 12.25 -15.47
CA ARG A 61 -11.22 11.67 -14.96
C ARG A 61 -11.08 10.22 -15.40
N SER A 62 -9.82 9.79 -15.59
CA SER A 62 -9.51 8.40 -15.92
C SER A 62 -9.43 7.56 -14.65
N PHE A 63 -10.12 6.44 -14.69
CA PHE A 63 -10.11 5.42 -13.64
C PHE A 63 -9.75 4.08 -14.24
N LYS A 64 -9.26 3.17 -13.42
CA LYS A 64 -9.07 1.77 -13.78
C LYS A 64 -10.06 0.90 -13.01
N THR A 65 -10.69 -0.05 -13.71
CA THR A 65 -11.57 -1.02 -13.06
C THR A 65 -10.75 -1.85 -12.09
N TYR A 66 -11.31 -2.09 -10.92
CA TYR A 66 -10.70 -2.84 -9.84
C TYR A 66 -11.69 -3.90 -9.36
N ARG A 67 -11.19 -5.10 -9.12
CA ARG A 67 -11.96 -6.14 -8.44
C ARG A 67 -11.08 -6.90 -7.44
N GLY A 68 -11.64 -7.17 -6.26
CA GLY A 68 -11.03 -8.08 -5.29
C GLY A 68 -11.09 -9.52 -5.80
N MET A 69 -10.12 -10.34 -5.40
CA MET A 69 -10.03 -11.76 -5.81
C MET A 69 -11.25 -12.58 -5.37
N GLY A 70 -11.86 -12.22 -4.24
CA GLY A 70 -13.11 -12.82 -3.75
C GLY A 70 -14.39 -12.09 -4.22
N SER A 71 -14.33 -11.28 -5.28
CA SER A 71 -15.51 -10.66 -5.88
C SER A 71 -16.28 -11.64 -6.76
N ILE A 72 -17.57 -11.40 -6.99
CA ILE A 72 -18.40 -12.25 -7.85
C ILE A 72 -17.78 -12.37 -9.25
N GLY A 73 -17.36 -11.25 -9.85
CA GLY A 73 -16.75 -11.25 -11.17
C GLY A 73 -15.46 -12.05 -11.26
N ALA A 74 -14.61 -12.02 -10.22
CA ALA A 74 -13.40 -12.83 -10.18
C ALA A 74 -13.72 -14.33 -10.02
N MET A 75 -14.65 -14.68 -9.14
CA MET A 75 -15.03 -16.07 -8.88
C MET A 75 -15.77 -16.71 -10.05
N THR A 76 -16.59 -15.94 -10.80
CA THR A 76 -17.29 -16.47 -11.99
C THR A 76 -16.37 -16.75 -13.16
N GLU A 77 -15.23 -16.06 -13.28
CA GLU A 77 -14.19 -16.38 -14.26
C GLU A 77 -13.34 -17.62 -13.87
N ARG A 78 -13.65 -18.27 -12.76
CA ARG A 78 -13.07 -19.51 -12.22
C ARG A 78 -11.59 -19.48 -11.85
N GLU A 79 -10.90 -18.40 -12.08
CA GLU A 79 -9.48 -18.32 -11.76
C GLU A 79 -9.21 -18.27 -10.23
N ASP A 80 -10.14 -17.72 -9.45
CA ASP A 80 -9.98 -17.53 -8.01
C ASP A 80 -10.95 -18.37 -7.14
N ALA A 81 -11.91 -19.09 -7.73
CA ALA A 81 -12.89 -19.92 -7.00
C ALA A 81 -12.20 -20.97 -6.11
N ASN A 82 -11.11 -21.56 -6.61
CA ASN A 82 -10.26 -22.53 -5.91
C ASN A 82 -9.73 -22.02 -4.58
N ARG A 83 -9.30 -20.78 -4.54
CA ARG A 83 -8.73 -20.16 -3.34
C ARG A 83 -9.75 -20.01 -2.21
N TYR A 84 -11.01 -19.85 -2.55
CA TYR A 84 -12.11 -19.67 -1.58
C TYR A 84 -12.91 -20.96 -1.34
N MET A 85 -12.41 -22.13 -1.79
CA MET A 85 -13.07 -23.44 -1.65
C MET A 85 -14.51 -23.47 -2.23
N GLN A 86 -14.74 -22.75 -3.31
CA GLN A 86 -16.05 -22.61 -3.95
C GLN A 86 -16.06 -23.09 -5.42
N GLU A 87 -15.14 -23.98 -5.81
CA GLU A 87 -15.01 -24.47 -7.18
C GLU A 87 -16.25 -25.16 -7.74
N ASP A 88 -16.93 -25.93 -6.90
CA ASP A 88 -18.11 -26.72 -7.26
C ASP A 88 -19.43 -26.02 -6.94
N VAL A 89 -19.37 -24.75 -6.52
CA VAL A 89 -20.55 -23.98 -6.15
C VAL A 89 -21.14 -23.30 -7.39
N ALA A 90 -22.43 -23.46 -7.60
CA ALA A 90 -23.16 -22.78 -8.68
C ALA A 90 -23.05 -21.25 -8.49
N ALA A 91 -22.95 -20.50 -9.60
CA ALA A 91 -22.69 -19.05 -9.59
C ALA A 91 -23.69 -18.24 -8.74
N ASP A 92 -24.93 -18.70 -8.63
CA ASP A 92 -26.00 -18.10 -7.81
C ASP A 92 -25.82 -18.34 -6.29
N LYS A 93 -24.92 -19.23 -5.90
CA LYS A 93 -24.63 -19.60 -4.51
C LYS A 93 -23.25 -19.13 -4.03
N LEU A 94 -22.49 -18.45 -4.88
CA LEU A 94 -21.19 -17.89 -4.50
C LEU A 94 -21.35 -16.84 -3.40
N VAL A 95 -20.52 -16.92 -2.39
CA VAL A 95 -20.47 -15.94 -1.29
C VAL A 95 -19.31 -14.99 -1.53
N PRO A 96 -19.54 -13.75 -1.98
CA PRO A 96 -18.47 -12.80 -2.25
C PRO A 96 -17.88 -12.25 -0.96
N GLU A 97 -16.55 -12.23 -0.89
CA GLU A 97 -15.78 -11.56 0.16
C GLU A 97 -15.07 -10.31 -0.36
N GLY A 98 -14.99 -10.15 -1.67
CA GLY A 98 -14.33 -9.04 -2.34
C GLY A 98 -15.32 -8.09 -3.01
N ILE A 99 -14.87 -6.84 -3.17
CA ILE A 99 -15.62 -5.78 -3.85
C ILE A 99 -15.18 -5.60 -5.31
N GLU A 100 -16.06 -5.04 -6.11
CA GLU A 100 -15.75 -4.49 -7.43
C GLU A 100 -15.91 -2.98 -7.39
N GLY A 101 -15.02 -2.27 -8.08
CA GLY A 101 -15.02 -0.82 -8.04
C GLY A 101 -14.06 -0.24 -9.07
N ARG A 102 -13.66 0.99 -8.85
CA ARG A 102 -12.69 1.68 -9.69
C ARG A 102 -11.70 2.46 -8.82
N VAL A 103 -10.47 2.56 -9.28
CA VAL A 103 -9.40 3.33 -8.65
C VAL A 103 -8.90 4.41 -9.62
N PRO A 104 -8.43 5.56 -9.14
CA PRO A 104 -7.84 6.57 -10.02
C PRO A 104 -6.69 5.99 -10.84
N TYR A 105 -6.70 6.28 -12.15
CA TYR A 105 -5.60 5.91 -13.04
C TYR A 105 -4.34 6.70 -12.70
N LYS A 106 -3.19 6.04 -12.63
CA LYS A 106 -1.92 6.60 -12.16
C LYS A 106 -0.80 6.58 -13.20
N GLY A 107 -1.06 6.07 -14.40
CA GLY A 107 -0.04 5.90 -15.44
C GLY A 107 0.91 4.73 -15.14
N LEU A 108 2.14 4.83 -15.64
CA LEU A 108 3.12 3.76 -15.54
C LEU A 108 3.52 3.43 -14.10
N VAL A 109 3.61 2.15 -13.76
CA VAL A 109 4.05 1.67 -12.46
C VAL A 109 5.43 2.21 -12.07
N LEU A 110 6.32 2.36 -13.03
CA LEU A 110 7.66 2.89 -12.80
C LEU A 110 7.65 4.27 -12.13
N ASN A 111 6.72 5.16 -12.53
CA ASN A 111 6.58 6.47 -11.93
C ASN A 111 6.16 6.38 -10.46
N VAL A 112 5.21 5.49 -10.16
CA VAL A 112 4.75 5.24 -8.78
C VAL A 112 5.90 4.68 -7.93
N VAL A 113 6.62 3.68 -8.43
CA VAL A 113 7.76 3.05 -7.74
C VAL A 113 8.86 4.08 -7.47
N ASN A 114 9.22 4.92 -8.46
CA ASN A 114 10.25 5.94 -8.28
C ASN A 114 9.90 6.93 -7.16
N GLN A 115 8.63 7.34 -7.06
CA GLN A 115 8.17 8.23 -5.99
C GLN A 115 8.25 7.55 -4.63
N LEU A 116 7.82 6.29 -4.52
CA LEU A 116 7.82 5.53 -3.28
C LEU A 116 9.25 5.26 -2.78
N ILE A 117 10.14 4.81 -3.67
CA ILE A 117 11.56 4.58 -3.35
C ILE A 117 12.27 5.89 -3.03
N GLY A 118 11.96 6.97 -3.75
CA GLY A 118 12.50 8.30 -3.47
C GLY A 118 12.20 8.73 -2.02
N GLY A 119 10.95 8.59 -1.58
CA GLY A 119 10.55 8.91 -0.21
C GLY A 119 11.21 8.02 0.85
N LEU A 120 11.36 6.71 0.57
CA LEU A 120 12.11 5.80 1.46
C LEU A 120 13.58 6.23 1.58
N ARG A 121 14.24 6.53 0.46
CA ARG A 121 15.64 7.01 0.46
C ARG A 121 15.82 8.31 1.22
N GLN A 122 14.88 9.25 1.09
CA GLN A 122 14.91 10.49 1.88
C GLN A 122 14.78 10.20 3.37
N SER A 123 13.86 9.32 3.76
CA SER A 123 13.69 8.90 5.16
C SER A 123 14.96 8.27 5.72
N MET A 124 15.62 7.41 4.94
CA MET A 124 16.93 6.84 5.30
C MET A 124 17.98 7.92 5.49
N GLY A 125 17.98 8.95 4.63
CA GLY A 125 18.87 10.11 4.75
C GLY A 125 18.64 10.88 6.06
N TYR A 126 17.40 11.15 6.43
CA TYR A 126 17.07 11.82 7.70
C TYR A 126 17.52 11.03 8.94
N ILE A 127 17.43 9.70 8.88
CA ILE A 127 17.88 8.83 9.98
C ILE A 127 19.41 8.60 9.95
N GLY A 128 20.08 8.94 8.86
CA GLY A 128 21.51 8.69 8.67
C GLY A 128 21.84 7.22 8.41
N CYS A 129 20.98 6.50 7.70
CA CYS A 129 21.12 5.08 7.39
C CYS A 129 21.58 4.88 5.94
N LYS A 130 22.58 4.00 5.75
CA LYS A 130 23.10 3.65 4.42
C LYS A 130 22.34 2.49 3.75
N ASN A 131 21.70 1.66 4.54
CA ASN A 131 20.95 0.47 4.09
C ASN A 131 19.81 0.14 5.04
N ILE A 132 18.96 -0.80 4.66
CA ILE A 132 17.77 -1.22 5.41
C ILE A 132 18.15 -1.82 6.76
N SER A 133 19.23 -2.62 6.84
CA SER A 133 19.69 -3.21 8.10
C SER A 133 20.09 -2.15 9.13
N GLU A 134 20.70 -1.05 8.68
CA GLU A 134 20.97 0.11 9.55
C GLU A 134 19.67 0.81 9.97
N MET A 135 18.71 0.93 9.06
CA MET A 135 17.42 1.55 9.35
C MET A 135 16.69 0.78 10.45
N HIS A 136 16.65 -0.56 10.38
CA HIS A 136 16.09 -1.40 11.46
C HIS A 136 16.72 -1.15 12.82
N LYS A 137 18.01 -0.86 12.86
CA LYS A 137 18.77 -0.68 14.12
C LYS A 137 18.75 0.74 14.68
N LYS A 138 18.72 1.73 13.79
CA LYS A 138 18.87 3.14 14.17
C LYS A 138 17.55 3.89 14.32
N SER A 139 16.48 3.39 13.70
CA SER A 139 15.19 4.07 13.75
C SER A 139 14.62 4.11 15.15
N GLN A 140 14.06 5.25 15.51
CA GLN A 140 13.35 5.45 16.76
C GLN A 140 11.98 6.05 16.46
N PHE A 141 10.95 5.50 17.08
CA PHE A 141 9.60 6.04 17.02
C PHE A 141 9.37 6.99 18.20
N VAL A 142 8.71 8.10 17.93
CA VAL A 142 8.25 9.03 18.94
C VAL A 142 6.74 9.09 18.91
N GLU A 143 6.12 9.11 20.07
CA GLU A 143 4.69 9.35 20.19
C GLU A 143 4.43 10.86 20.10
N ILE A 144 3.47 11.25 19.28
CA ILE A 144 3.09 12.66 19.10
C ILE A 144 1.61 12.86 19.43
N THR A 145 1.27 14.03 19.91
CA THR A 145 -0.12 14.45 20.16
C THR A 145 -0.82 14.83 18.84
N ASN A 146 -2.14 14.92 18.85
CA ASN A 146 -2.90 15.43 17.71
C ASN A 146 -2.48 16.86 17.32
N ALA A 147 -2.15 17.71 18.29
CA ALA A 147 -1.62 19.04 18.03
C ALA A 147 -0.27 18.97 17.32
N GLY A 148 0.64 18.12 17.77
CA GLY A 148 1.92 17.86 17.10
C GLY A 148 1.77 17.28 15.69
N MET A 149 0.75 16.44 15.48
CA MET A 149 0.43 15.93 14.15
C MET A 149 -0.04 17.06 13.23
N THR A 150 -0.92 17.94 13.67
CA THR A 150 -1.39 19.10 12.91
C THR A 150 -0.26 20.04 12.55
N GLU A 151 0.62 20.33 13.51
CA GLU A 151 1.79 21.19 13.32
C GLU A 151 2.82 20.58 12.35
N SER A 152 2.95 19.26 12.32
CA SER A 152 3.86 18.54 11.43
C SER A 152 3.39 18.52 9.97
N HIS A 153 2.14 18.82 9.71
CA HIS A 153 1.57 18.90 8.37
C HIS A 153 1.40 20.35 7.93
N VAL A 154 1.23 20.55 6.62
CA VAL A 154 0.95 21.87 6.07
C VAL A 154 -0.33 22.42 6.70
N HIS A 155 -0.23 23.57 7.35
CA HIS A 155 -1.32 24.32 7.99
C HIS A 155 -1.24 25.80 7.55
N ASP A 156 -2.32 26.53 7.71
CA ASP A 156 -2.43 27.96 7.40
C ASP A 156 -2.06 28.36 5.96
N VAL A 157 -2.10 27.39 5.02
CA VAL A 157 -1.79 27.60 3.60
C VAL A 157 -2.85 26.96 2.72
N MET A 158 -3.32 27.68 1.72
CA MET A 158 -4.16 27.13 0.66
C MET A 158 -3.28 26.37 -0.34
N ILE A 159 -3.38 25.05 -0.37
CA ILE A 159 -2.61 24.21 -1.29
C ILE A 159 -3.18 24.39 -2.69
N THR A 160 -2.39 24.88 -3.63
CA THR A 160 -2.76 25.03 -5.04
C THR A 160 -2.27 23.87 -5.91
N LYS A 161 -1.25 23.15 -5.45
CA LYS A 161 -0.68 21.96 -6.10
C LYS A 161 -0.17 20.99 -5.05
N GLU A 162 -0.74 19.79 -5.02
CA GLU A 162 -0.30 18.71 -4.13
C GLU A 162 0.98 18.05 -4.62
N ALA A 163 1.80 17.59 -3.69
CA ALA A 163 2.93 16.72 -4.02
C ALA A 163 2.44 15.28 -4.26
N PRO A 164 3.07 14.52 -5.18
CA PRO A 164 2.63 13.16 -5.51
C PRO A 164 2.57 12.20 -4.30
N ASN A 165 3.45 12.41 -3.33
CA ASN A 165 3.55 11.58 -2.10
C ASN A 165 2.90 12.22 -0.87
N TYR A 166 2.22 13.34 -1.03
CA TYR A 166 1.55 14.03 0.06
C TYR A 166 0.20 14.55 -0.42
N GLN A 167 -0.86 13.96 0.08
CA GLN A 167 -2.23 14.41 -0.14
C GLN A 167 -2.90 14.56 1.21
N ARG A 168 -3.59 15.66 1.41
CA ARG A 168 -4.39 15.88 2.61
C ARG A 168 -5.71 15.13 2.43
N SER A 169 -5.97 14.13 3.27
CA SER A 169 -7.24 13.40 3.34
C SER A 169 -8.29 14.19 4.10
#